data_beb0735b19ba001d8a21ed614e53952e
#
_entry.id   beb0735b19ba001d8a21ed614e53952e
#
_cell.length_a   1.000
_cell.length_b   1.000
_cell.length_c   1.000
_cell.angle_alpha   90.00
_cell.angle_beta   90.00
_cell.angle_gamma   90.00
#
_symmetry.space_group_name_H-M   'P 1'
#
loop_
_entity.id
_entity.type
_entity.pdbx_description
1 polymer ?
#
loop_
_entity_poly.entity_id
_entity_poly.type
_entity_poly.pdbx_seq_one_letter_code
_entity_poly.pdbx_strand_id
1 'polypeptide(L)'
;MNEQRTEITAFLDRASCLASIELQRAGFVPSQEERQELASISSRLHDALRIFELHGDAPAALRQRAVTQVALNRSISSPVRRLPPELLLIVIYFIIEEVEHFSRATLIADTIASVCVGWRLIALGDPQLWCCISSVRPRAVDLALSSQATLANMLPLLIRYSWDSNPTALPGFFQALKSYATRWIYIDISTSQSSILESLPTIELPVLTAAKIRLEGPAVFGKLRPLEFLSKASTLTLLSVHLLLDWPYDAFWSKVCFPPFPNLVTLDIHVDNDRYEPLLPTFLVAMKSSASSLVNFHLHVMCCDGDPDFEIPVIFPALRRITLASAAPGTVLRYIAAPALEELVLDDIRRCNYAPIIELFDFLSNPPLPGLTRLTLKNVVALDHGDVLGCMQYLANLEELHVHEDKGQRFLLLSEPVLRRLTCVADESPLLPKLATVTVVYDVVDTDAYRKVESIWREMIASRNEPRICADISVVALKKAEVTDIESDEEVDEFY
;
A
#
# COMPACT_ATOMS: atom_id res chain seq x y z
N MET A 1 15.78 46.75 -44.94
CA MET A 1 14.62 46.50 -44.05
C MET A 1 13.39 45.96 -44.81
N ASN A 2 12.88 46.60 -45.86
CA ASN A 2 11.69 46.09 -46.55
C ASN A 2 11.96 44.73 -47.24
N GLU A 3 13.11 44.54 -47.84
CA GLU A 3 13.48 43.27 -48.48
C GLU A 3 13.58 42.11 -47.49
N GLN A 4 14.18 42.32 -46.31
CA GLN A 4 14.24 41.34 -45.26
C GLN A 4 12.86 40.97 -44.70
N ARG A 5 11.93 41.94 -44.57
CA ARG A 5 10.55 41.65 -44.14
C ARG A 5 9.81 40.78 -45.16
N THR A 6 10.02 41.03 -46.46
CA THR A 6 9.45 40.23 -47.53
C THR A 6 9.98 38.80 -47.49
N GLU A 7 11.29 38.63 -47.31
CA GLU A 7 11.92 37.32 -47.21
C GLU A 7 11.40 36.51 -45.99
N ILE A 8 11.34 37.15 -44.83
CA ILE A 8 10.81 36.50 -43.60
C ILE A 8 9.34 36.10 -43.80
N THR A 9 8.54 36.97 -44.45
CA THR A 9 7.14 36.63 -44.73
C THR A 9 7.03 35.42 -45.64
N ALA A 10 7.86 35.32 -46.68
CA ALA A 10 7.89 34.15 -47.55
C ALA A 10 8.28 32.85 -46.82
N PHE A 11 9.25 32.93 -45.88
CA PHE A 11 9.57 31.75 -45.03
C PHE A 11 8.42 31.37 -44.12
N LEU A 12 7.72 32.33 -43.54
CA LEU A 12 6.55 32.07 -42.71
C LEU A 12 5.42 31.42 -43.49
N ASP A 13 5.14 31.89 -44.70
CA ASP A 13 4.11 31.34 -45.57
C ASP A 13 4.46 29.90 -45.99
N ARG A 14 5.73 29.68 -46.41
CA ARG A 14 6.20 28.34 -46.73
C ARG A 14 6.17 27.37 -45.53
N ALA A 15 6.65 27.82 -44.37
CA ALA A 15 6.58 27.01 -43.16
C ALA A 15 5.13 26.69 -42.76
N SER A 16 4.21 27.64 -42.92
CA SER A 16 2.78 27.40 -42.62
C SER A 16 2.17 26.34 -43.53
N CYS A 17 2.62 26.21 -44.77
CA CYS A 17 2.19 25.13 -45.65
C CYS A 17 2.68 23.75 -45.22
N LEU A 18 3.84 23.67 -44.56
CA LEU A 18 4.47 22.41 -44.13
C LEU A 18 4.19 22.07 -42.66
N ALA A 19 3.88 23.07 -41.84
CA ALA A 19 3.75 22.89 -40.38
C ALA A 19 2.63 23.79 -39.79
N SER A 20 1.39 23.60 -40.26
CA SER A 20 0.22 24.27 -39.68
C SER A 20 -0.37 23.45 -38.52
N ILE A 21 -1.23 24.10 -37.72
CA ILE A 21 -2.01 23.44 -36.68
C ILE A 21 -2.94 22.39 -37.28
N GLU A 22 -3.52 22.68 -38.48
CA GLU A 22 -4.44 21.78 -39.18
C GLU A 22 -3.72 20.49 -39.61
N LEU A 23 -2.51 20.60 -40.17
CA LEU A 23 -1.69 19.43 -40.51
C LEU A 23 -1.33 18.61 -39.29
N GLN A 24 -0.99 19.29 -38.17
CA GLN A 24 -0.70 18.60 -36.92
C GLN A 24 -1.93 17.87 -36.37
N ARG A 25 -3.11 18.48 -36.46
CA ARG A 25 -4.39 17.87 -36.07
C ARG A 25 -4.78 16.70 -36.97
N ALA A 26 -4.44 16.75 -38.25
CA ALA A 26 -4.66 15.67 -39.19
C ALA A 26 -3.68 14.49 -39.01
N GLY A 27 -2.74 14.58 -38.06
CA GLY A 27 -1.76 13.53 -37.83
C GLY A 27 -0.65 13.48 -38.88
N PHE A 28 -0.47 14.57 -39.65
CA PHE A 28 0.55 14.62 -40.70
C PHE A 28 1.96 14.47 -40.12
N VAL A 29 2.76 13.60 -40.73
CA VAL A 29 4.18 13.37 -40.43
C VAL A 29 4.99 13.78 -41.64
N PRO A 30 5.83 14.84 -41.55
CA PRO A 30 6.60 15.31 -42.69
C PRO A 30 7.65 14.27 -43.14
N SER A 31 7.87 14.18 -44.42
CA SER A 31 8.96 13.40 -45.05
C SER A 31 10.33 13.87 -44.58
N GLN A 32 11.39 13.14 -44.91
CA GLN A 32 12.73 13.53 -44.54
C GLN A 32 13.15 14.86 -45.20
N GLU A 33 12.77 15.08 -46.46
CA GLU A 33 13.05 16.32 -47.20
C GLU A 33 12.31 17.49 -46.57
N GLU A 34 11.01 17.35 -46.29
CA GLU A 34 10.20 18.39 -45.63
C GLU A 34 10.74 18.75 -44.24
N ARG A 35 11.25 17.78 -43.47
CA ARG A 35 11.90 18.04 -42.20
C ARG A 35 13.20 18.83 -42.33
N GLN A 36 14.01 18.53 -43.35
CA GLN A 36 15.22 19.27 -43.63
C GLN A 36 14.90 20.72 -44.03
N GLU A 37 13.86 20.88 -44.85
CA GLU A 37 13.36 22.20 -45.24
C GLU A 37 12.85 22.98 -44.01
N LEU A 38 12.02 22.34 -43.13
CA LEU A 38 11.56 22.97 -41.92
C LEU A 38 12.66 23.33 -40.94
N ALA A 39 13.71 22.52 -40.84
CA ALA A 39 14.88 22.81 -40.03
C ALA A 39 15.65 24.04 -40.56
N SER A 40 15.81 24.11 -41.89
CA SER A 40 16.46 25.26 -42.56
C SER A 40 15.67 26.56 -42.34
N ILE A 41 14.34 26.50 -42.57
CA ILE A 41 13.46 27.67 -42.33
C ILE A 41 13.47 28.05 -40.83
N SER A 42 13.45 27.11 -39.91
CA SER A 42 13.51 27.40 -38.48
C SER A 42 14.80 28.10 -38.07
N SER A 43 15.95 27.71 -38.63
CA SER A 43 17.21 28.39 -38.39
C SER A 43 17.14 29.84 -38.86
N ARG A 44 16.66 30.07 -40.07
CA ARG A 44 16.53 31.44 -40.64
C ARG A 44 15.54 32.31 -39.81
N LEU A 45 14.45 31.74 -39.35
CA LEU A 45 13.51 32.44 -38.49
C LEU A 45 14.12 32.79 -37.11
N HIS A 46 14.95 31.91 -36.54
CA HIS A 46 15.68 32.19 -35.31
C HIS A 46 16.70 33.36 -35.53
N ASP A 47 17.43 33.36 -36.62
CA ASP A 47 18.36 34.42 -36.91
C ASP A 47 17.63 35.76 -37.12
N ALA A 48 16.49 35.73 -37.79
CA ALA A 48 15.62 36.89 -37.93
C ALA A 48 15.08 37.41 -36.59
N LEU A 49 14.61 36.50 -35.68
CA LEU A 49 14.16 36.86 -34.34
C LEU A 49 15.29 37.53 -33.53
N ARG A 50 16.51 37.00 -33.61
CA ARG A 50 17.68 37.57 -32.94
C ARG A 50 18.01 38.98 -33.48
N ILE A 51 17.90 39.20 -34.79
CA ILE A 51 18.08 40.52 -35.41
C ILE A 51 16.99 41.49 -34.92
N PHE A 52 15.74 41.03 -34.81
CA PHE A 52 14.64 41.84 -34.30
C PHE A 52 14.82 42.21 -32.82
N GLU A 53 15.46 41.36 -32.03
CA GLU A 53 15.81 41.66 -30.64
C GLU A 53 16.87 42.75 -30.51
N LEU A 54 17.87 42.71 -31.40
CA LEU A 54 18.97 43.65 -31.37
C LEU A 54 18.59 45.05 -31.87
N HIS A 55 17.69 45.18 -32.84
CA HIS A 55 17.41 46.43 -33.52
C HIS A 55 16.06 47.07 -33.13
N GLY A 56 15.18 46.32 -32.44
CA GLY A 56 13.91 46.87 -31.95
C GLY A 56 12.83 47.18 -32.98
N ASP A 57 13.11 47.06 -34.28
CA ASP A 57 12.32 47.60 -35.39
C ASP A 57 11.26 46.66 -35.99
N ALA A 58 11.07 45.45 -35.45
CA ALA A 58 10.12 44.54 -36.03
C ALA A 58 8.66 44.79 -35.52
N PRO A 59 7.66 44.75 -36.43
CA PRO A 59 6.28 44.73 -36.01
C PRO A 59 6.00 43.60 -35.06
N ALA A 60 5.34 43.90 -33.91
CA ALA A 60 5.05 42.89 -32.87
C ALA A 60 4.31 41.66 -33.44
N ALA A 61 3.41 41.86 -34.40
CA ALA A 61 2.65 40.83 -35.06
C ALA A 61 3.56 39.87 -35.87
N LEU A 62 4.58 40.38 -36.58
CA LEU A 62 5.50 39.55 -37.36
C LEU A 62 6.40 38.72 -36.45
N ARG A 63 6.88 39.32 -35.36
CA ARG A 63 7.66 38.65 -34.33
C ARG A 63 6.86 37.52 -33.70
N GLN A 64 5.61 37.79 -33.26
CA GLN A 64 4.74 36.77 -32.67
C GLN A 64 4.45 35.62 -33.64
N ARG A 65 4.22 35.93 -34.93
CA ARG A 65 4.00 34.93 -35.97
C ARG A 65 5.26 34.06 -36.17
N ALA A 66 6.43 34.63 -36.13
CA ALA A 66 7.70 33.90 -36.28
C ALA A 66 7.96 32.98 -35.08
N VAL A 67 7.76 33.45 -33.85
CA VAL A 67 7.88 32.64 -32.63
C VAL A 67 6.90 31.44 -32.67
N THR A 68 5.64 31.71 -33.01
CA THR A 68 4.62 30.66 -33.14
C THR A 68 4.99 29.62 -34.20
N GLN A 69 5.46 30.10 -35.38
CA GLN A 69 5.84 29.18 -36.46
C GLN A 69 7.04 28.31 -36.12
N VAL A 70 8.04 28.86 -35.44
CA VAL A 70 9.20 28.07 -34.97
C VAL A 70 8.76 26.99 -34.00
N ALA A 71 7.83 27.29 -33.08
CA ALA A 71 7.26 26.29 -32.17
C ALA A 71 6.49 25.20 -32.93
N LEU A 72 5.71 25.56 -33.95
CA LEU A 72 4.97 24.60 -34.81
C LEU A 72 5.95 23.69 -35.59
N ASN A 73 7.00 24.29 -36.19
CA ASN A 73 8.00 23.51 -36.93
C ASN A 73 8.70 22.49 -36.03
N ARG A 74 9.10 22.91 -34.81
CA ARG A 74 9.70 22.01 -33.82
C ARG A 74 8.74 20.90 -33.41
N SER A 75 7.48 21.25 -33.16
CA SER A 75 6.46 20.28 -32.77
C SER A 75 6.22 19.22 -33.84
N ILE A 76 6.05 19.61 -35.13
CA ILE A 76 5.76 18.66 -36.22
C ILE A 76 6.97 17.78 -36.55
N SER A 77 8.18 18.31 -36.39
CA SER A 77 9.43 17.60 -36.65
C SER A 77 9.88 16.70 -35.50
N SER A 78 9.20 16.73 -34.39
CA SER A 78 9.56 15.96 -33.18
C SER A 78 9.67 14.45 -33.46
N PRO A 79 10.78 13.77 -33.06
CA PRO A 79 10.97 12.34 -33.21
C PRO A 79 9.84 11.51 -32.62
N VAL A 80 9.25 11.97 -31.50
CA VAL A 80 8.18 11.25 -30.80
C VAL A 80 6.91 11.07 -31.64
N ARG A 81 6.66 11.95 -32.62
CA ARG A 81 5.53 11.79 -33.54
C ARG A 81 5.67 10.63 -34.53
N ARG A 82 6.86 10.07 -34.64
CA ARG A 82 7.18 8.94 -35.52
C ARG A 82 7.15 7.59 -34.79
N LEU A 83 6.93 7.61 -33.49
CA LEU A 83 6.79 6.37 -32.72
C LEU A 83 5.50 5.68 -33.17
N PRO A 84 5.55 4.36 -33.45
CA PRO A 84 4.36 3.56 -33.60
C PRO A 84 3.44 3.69 -32.37
N PRO A 85 2.11 3.66 -32.56
CA PRO A 85 1.16 3.73 -31.43
C PRO A 85 1.46 2.73 -30.32
N GLU A 86 1.90 1.53 -30.67
CA GLU A 86 2.24 0.45 -29.75
C GLU A 86 3.41 0.82 -28.83
N LEU A 87 4.46 1.41 -29.38
CA LEU A 87 5.62 1.88 -28.61
C LEU A 87 5.26 3.06 -27.74
N LEU A 88 4.38 3.92 -28.20
CA LEU A 88 3.92 5.05 -27.40
C LEU A 88 3.07 4.56 -26.21
N LEU A 89 2.21 3.55 -26.41
CA LEU A 89 1.46 2.92 -25.32
C LEU A 89 2.40 2.29 -24.29
N ILE A 90 3.45 1.59 -24.70
CA ILE A 90 4.45 1.03 -23.79
C ILE A 90 5.09 2.13 -22.94
N VAL A 91 5.47 3.25 -23.56
CA VAL A 91 6.03 4.40 -22.82
C VAL A 91 5.01 4.97 -21.83
N ILE A 92 3.73 5.06 -22.20
CA ILE A 92 2.66 5.56 -21.35
C ILE A 92 2.47 4.63 -20.13
N TYR A 93 2.42 3.33 -20.34
CA TYR A 93 2.29 2.35 -19.25
C TYR A 93 3.48 2.39 -18.31
N PHE A 94 4.69 2.48 -18.84
CA PHE A 94 5.89 2.60 -18.03
C PHE A 94 5.86 3.85 -17.13
N ILE A 95 5.43 5.00 -17.67
CA ILE A 95 5.25 6.22 -16.86
C ILE A 95 4.20 6.03 -15.77
N ILE A 96 3.11 5.29 -16.06
CA ILE A 96 2.05 5.04 -15.08
C ILE A 96 2.52 4.08 -13.99
N GLU A 97 3.30 3.06 -14.33
CA GLU A 97 3.84 2.08 -13.38
C GLU A 97 4.88 2.68 -12.44
N GLU A 98 5.76 3.58 -12.93
CA GLU A 98 6.74 4.27 -12.09
C GLU A 98 6.12 5.24 -11.09
N VAL A 99 4.88 5.66 -11.31
CA VAL A 99 4.18 6.54 -10.37
C VAL A 99 3.51 5.68 -9.31
N GLU A 100 4.13 5.55 -8.15
CA GLU A 100 3.67 4.76 -6.99
C GLU A 100 2.20 5.02 -6.58
N HIS A 101 1.63 6.12 -7.03
CA HIS A 101 0.25 6.47 -6.79
C HIS A 101 -0.58 6.35 -8.06
N PHE A 102 -1.27 5.24 -8.24
CA PHE A 102 -2.30 5.05 -9.27
C PHE A 102 -3.33 6.21 -9.37
N SER A 103 -3.46 7.01 -8.31
CA SER A 103 -4.27 8.24 -8.33
C SER A 103 -3.86 9.23 -9.41
N ARG A 104 -2.62 9.17 -9.89
CA ARG A 104 -2.09 10.02 -10.97
C ARG A 104 -2.26 9.42 -12.37
N ALA A 105 -2.66 8.16 -12.51
CA ALA A 105 -2.79 7.50 -13.81
C ALA A 105 -3.75 8.26 -14.73
N THR A 106 -4.91 8.68 -14.24
CA THR A 106 -5.86 9.49 -15.00
C THR A 106 -5.31 10.85 -15.38
N LEU A 107 -4.55 11.50 -14.46
CA LEU A 107 -3.91 12.77 -14.74
C LEU A 107 -2.84 12.64 -15.83
N ILE A 108 -2.11 11.53 -15.83
CA ILE A 108 -1.12 11.19 -16.85
C ILE A 108 -1.82 10.97 -18.19
N ALA A 109 -2.89 10.16 -18.22
CA ALA A 109 -3.67 9.92 -19.43
C ALA A 109 -4.24 11.21 -20.04
N ASP A 110 -4.79 12.10 -19.22
CA ASP A 110 -5.26 13.43 -19.62
C ASP A 110 -4.13 14.32 -20.15
N THR A 111 -2.98 14.32 -19.46
CA THR A 111 -1.80 15.09 -19.87
C THR A 111 -1.32 14.61 -21.24
N ILE A 112 -1.22 13.31 -21.41
CA ILE A 112 -0.84 12.67 -22.67
C ILE A 112 -1.84 13.01 -23.78
N ALA A 113 -3.14 12.91 -23.51
CA ALA A 113 -4.20 13.27 -24.43
C ALA A 113 -4.17 14.77 -24.82
N SER A 114 -3.50 15.62 -24.05
CA SER A 114 -3.36 17.05 -24.32
C SER A 114 -2.15 17.39 -25.20
N VAL A 115 -1.18 16.49 -25.37
CA VAL A 115 0.10 16.76 -26.08
C VAL A 115 -0.15 17.04 -27.56
N CYS A 116 -0.84 16.15 -28.25
CA CYS A 116 -1.22 16.35 -29.67
C CYS A 116 -2.39 15.42 -30.04
N VAL A 117 -2.93 15.62 -31.23
CA VAL A 117 -4.07 14.81 -31.73
C VAL A 117 -3.74 13.32 -31.81
N GLY A 118 -2.55 12.96 -32.30
CA GLY A 118 -2.12 11.56 -32.38
C GLY A 118 -2.08 10.89 -30.99
N TRP A 119 -1.49 11.56 -30.01
CA TRP A 119 -1.43 11.06 -28.64
C TRP A 119 -2.81 10.97 -28.00
N ARG A 120 -3.67 11.94 -28.30
CA ARG A 120 -5.08 11.91 -27.86
C ARG A 120 -5.82 10.72 -28.41
N LEU A 121 -5.69 10.43 -29.70
CA LEU A 121 -6.36 9.28 -30.31
C LEU A 121 -5.88 7.96 -29.71
N ILE A 122 -4.58 7.83 -29.44
CA ILE A 122 -4.00 6.66 -28.78
C ILE A 122 -4.54 6.55 -27.34
N ALA A 123 -4.47 7.62 -26.56
CA ALA A 123 -4.94 7.62 -25.18
C ALA A 123 -6.46 7.33 -25.08
N LEU A 124 -7.27 7.96 -25.93
CA LEU A 124 -8.73 7.72 -25.95
C LEU A 124 -9.10 6.35 -26.52
N GLY A 125 -8.25 5.78 -27.38
CA GLY A 125 -8.47 4.45 -27.99
C GLY A 125 -8.12 3.28 -27.07
N ASP A 126 -7.42 3.52 -25.97
CA ASP A 126 -7.05 2.47 -25.03
C ASP A 126 -7.88 2.54 -23.74
N PRO A 127 -8.88 1.66 -23.56
CA PRO A 127 -9.74 1.68 -22.38
C PRO A 127 -9.02 1.42 -21.06
N GLN A 128 -7.87 0.75 -21.06
CA GLN A 128 -7.13 0.44 -19.83
C GLN A 128 -6.60 1.70 -19.14
N LEU A 129 -6.25 2.73 -19.90
CA LEU A 129 -5.79 4.01 -19.36
C LEU A 129 -6.88 4.74 -18.52
N TRP A 130 -8.15 4.37 -18.70
CA TRP A 130 -9.31 5.02 -18.08
C TRP A 130 -9.96 4.18 -16.98
N CYS A 131 -9.45 2.98 -16.69
CA CYS A 131 -10.01 2.09 -15.67
C CYS A 131 -9.85 2.62 -14.23
N CYS A 132 -8.86 3.46 -13.97
CA CYS A 132 -8.66 4.07 -12.66
C CYS A 132 -9.33 5.44 -12.61
N ILE A 133 -10.44 5.54 -11.90
CA ILE A 133 -11.19 6.79 -11.76
C ILE A 133 -10.84 7.43 -10.40
N SER A 134 -10.28 8.63 -10.44
CA SER A 134 -9.80 9.34 -9.26
C SER A 134 -10.42 10.73 -9.10
N SER A 135 -10.64 11.17 -7.86
CA SER A 135 -11.22 12.45 -7.50
C SER A 135 -10.29 13.67 -7.62
N VAL A 136 -9.09 13.52 -8.15
CA VAL A 136 -8.02 14.55 -8.10
C VAL A 136 -8.37 15.88 -8.78
N ARG A 137 -9.53 16.01 -9.44
CA ARG A 137 -9.95 17.26 -10.10
C ARG A 137 -11.30 17.78 -9.61
N PRO A 138 -11.35 18.92 -8.88
CA PRO A 138 -12.60 19.48 -8.33
C PRO A 138 -13.46 20.28 -9.32
N ARG A 139 -13.10 20.41 -10.62
CA ARG A 139 -13.72 21.40 -11.53
C ARG A 139 -14.62 20.81 -12.61
N ALA A 140 -15.68 20.21 -12.38
CA ALA A 140 -16.66 19.64 -13.30
C ALA A 140 -16.75 18.11 -13.15
N VAL A 141 -17.00 17.69 -11.92
CA VAL A 141 -16.85 16.31 -11.47
C VAL A 141 -17.73 15.34 -12.27
N ASP A 142 -19.00 15.67 -12.50
CA ASP A 142 -19.96 14.65 -12.98
C ASP A 142 -19.78 14.25 -14.44
N LEU A 143 -19.54 15.23 -15.34
CA LEU A 143 -19.36 14.93 -16.77
C LEU A 143 -18.02 14.28 -17.08
N ALA A 144 -16.97 14.70 -16.37
CA ALA A 144 -15.64 14.14 -16.55
C ALA A 144 -15.58 12.68 -16.09
N LEU A 145 -16.15 12.35 -14.92
CA LEU A 145 -16.18 10.99 -14.35
C LEU A 145 -16.99 10.02 -15.20
N SER A 146 -18.19 10.46 -15.66
CA SER A 146 -19.03 9.65 -16.56
C SER A 146 -18.33 9.38 -17.87
N SER A 147 -17.63 10.36 -18.42
CA SER A 147 -16.85 10.22 -19.66
C SER A 147 -15.71 9.23 -19.49
N GLN A 148 -14.97 9.29 -18.38
CA GLN A 148 -13.89 8.32 -18.06
C GLN A 148 -14.44 6.90 -17.94
N ALA A 149 -15.52 6.71 -17.18
CA ALA A 149 -16.16 5.40 -17.04
C ALA A 149 -16.66 4.86 -18.40
N THR A 150 -17.06 5.74 -19.31
CA THR A 150 -17.44 5.38 -20.69
C THR A 150 -16.21 5.01 -21.52
N LEU A 151 -15.12 5.77 -21.42
CA LEU A 151 -13.86 5.47 -22.12
C LEU A 151 -13.24 4.15 -21.66
N ALA A 152 -13.38 3.78 -20.39
CA ALA A 152 -13.01 2.48 -19.88
C ALA A 152 -13.83 1.33 -20.45
N ASN A 153 -14.83 1.62 -21.31
CA ASN A 153 -15.71 0.66 -21.97
C ASN A 153 -16.34 -0.34 -20.98
N MET A 154 -16.19 -1.65 -21.19
CA MET A 154 -16.70 -2.71 -20.30
C MET A 154 -15.68 -3.20 -19.28
N LEU A 155 -14.48 -2.62 -19.24
CA LEU A 155 -13.44 -3.06 -18.32
C LEU A 155 -13.80 -2.79 -16.85
N PRO A 156 -13.26 -3.59 -15.92
CA PRO A 156 -13.39 -3.34 -14.49
C PRO A 156 -12.86 -1.98 -14.09
N LEU A 157 -13.47 -1.38 -13.06
CA LEU A 157 -13.12 -0.04 -12.59
C LEU A 157 -12.46 -0.08 -11.21
N LEU A 158 -11.41 0.71 -11.07
CA LEU A 158 -10.72 1.03 -9.82
C LEU A 158 -11.16 2.43 -9.40
N ILE A 159 -11.86 2.54 -8.30
CA ILE A 159 -12.44 3.81 -7.82
C ILE A 159 -11.58 4.35 -6.68
N ARG A 160 -11.08 5.58 -6.82
CA ARG A 160 -10.25 6.24 -5.82
C ARG A 160 -10.75 7.61 -5.45
N TYR A 161 -10.80 7.86 -4.17
CA TYR A 161 -11.13 9.17 -3.61
C TYR A 161 -10.08 9.58 -2.58
N SER A 162 -9.35 10.66 -2.88
CA SER A 162 -8.28 11.16 -2.01
C SER A 162 -8.78 12.21 -1.04
N TRP A 163 -8.25 12.26 0.18
CA TRP A 163 -8.52 13.25 1.21
C TRP A 163 -8.16 14.69 0.79
N ASP A 164 -7.21 14.89 -0.13
CA ASP A 164 -6.90 16.19 -0.74
C ASP A 164 -8.08 16.77 -1.52
N SER A 165 -9.05 15.93 -1.85
CA SER A 165 -10.29 16.32 -2.46
C SER A 165 -11.22 16.88 -1.41
N ASN A 166 -12.09 17.85 -1.80
CA ASN A 166 -13.09 18.37 -0.88
C ASN A 166 -13.95 17.23 -0.32
N PRO A 167 -13.89 16.92 1.00
CA PRO A 167 -14.60 15.77 1.55
C PRO A 167 -16.11 15.81 1.29
N THR A 168 -16.73 17.00 1.22
CA THR A 168 -18.16 17.13 0.93
C THR A 168 -18.55 16.74 -0.51
N ALA A 169 -17.59 16.58 -1.40
CA ALA A 169 -17.83 16.15 -2.79
C ALA A 169 -17.92 14.60 -2.93
N LEU A 170 -17.56 13.83 -1.92
CA LEU A 170 -17.57 12.37 -1.99
C LEU A 170 -18.95 11.77 -2.34
N PRO A 171 -20.09 12.21 -1.75
CA PRO A 171 -21.40 11.69 -2.15
C PRO A 171 -21.74 11.97 -3.61
N GLY A 172 -21.41 13.16 -4.12
CA GLY A 172 -21.58 13.51 -5.54
C GLY A 172 -20.72 12.64 -6.44
N PHE A 173 -19.45 12.40 -6.07
CA PHE A 173 -18.55 11.51 -6.78
C PHE A 173 -19.14 10.08 -6.90
N PHE A 174 -19.65 9.52 -5.82
CA PHE A 174 -20.31 8.21 -5.82
C PHE A 174 -21.60 8.21 -6.66
N GLN A 175 -22.40 9.25 -6.55
CA GLN A 175 -23.63 9.39 -7.33
C GLN A 175 -23.36 9.45 -8.84
N ALA A 176 -22.32 10.15 -9.28
CA ALA A 176 -21.93 10.25 -10.68
C ALA A 176 -21.49 8.89 -11.26
N LEU A 177 -20.89 8.02 -10.43
CA LEU A 177 -20.38 6.72 -10.85
C LEU A 177 -21.32 5.55 -10.55
N LYS A 178 -22.45 5.78 -9.88
CA LYS A 178 -23.39 4.73 -9.44
C LYS A 178 -23.87 3.82 -10.57
N SER A 179 -24.11 4.37 -11.76
CA SER A 179 -24.55 3.58 -12.94
C SER A 179 -23.51 2.56 -13.42
N TYR A 180 -22.25 2.72 -13.00
CA TYR A 180 -21.14 1.83 -13.35
C TYR A 180 -20.73 0.89 -12.19
N ALA A 181 -21.50 0.86 -11.09
CA ALA A 181 -21.16 0.13 -9.87
C ALA A 181 -21.00 -1.39 -10.08
N THR A 182 -21.67 -1.95 -11.09
CA THR A 182 -21.53 -3.36 -11.48
C THR A 182 -20.15 -3.71 -12.06
N ARG A 183 -19.28 -2.71 -12.25
CA ARG A 183 -17.92 -2.87 -12.77
C ARG A 183 -16.84 -2.53 -11.74
N TRP A 184 -17.22 -2.06 -10.55
CA TRP A 184 -16.25 -1.68 -9.52
C TRP A 184 -15.64 -2.93 -8.89
N ILE A 185 -14.34 -3.14 -9.11
CA ILE A 185 -13.59 -4.26 -8.50
C ILE A 185 -12.76 -3.83 -7.30
N TYR A 186 -12.42 -2.54 -7.23
CA TYR A 186 -11.61 -1.98 -6.17
C TYR A 186 -12.10 -0.58 -5.80
N ILE A 187 -12.16 -0.31 -4.50
CA ILE A 187 -12.47 1.02 -3.94
C ILE A 187 -11.35 1.42 -2.97
N ASP A 188 -10.85 2.63 -3.12
CA ASP A 188 -9.88 3.26 -2.20
C ASP A 188 -10.40 4.65 -1.84
N ILE A 189 -10.84 4.83 -0.62
CA ILE A 189 -11.40 6.08 -0.11
C ILE A 189 -10.54 6.58 1.02
N SER A 190 -10.05 7.81 0.89
CA SER A 190 -9.42 8.55 1.97
C SER A 190 -10.20 9.82 2.24
N THR A 191 -10.65 10.02 3.47
CA THR A 191 -11.44 11.19 3.87
C THR A 191 -11.15 11.60 5.31
N SER A 192 -11.20 12.91 5.57
CA SER A 192 -11.05 13.47 6.91
C SER A 192 -12.36 13.52 7.72
N GLN A 193 -13.49 13.07 7.16
CA GLN A 193 -14.80 13.16 7.81
C GLN A 193 -15.55 11.83 7.75
N SER A 194 -15.64 11.14 8.88
CA SER A 194 -16.36 9.87 9.00
C SER A 194 -17.87 9.97 8.69
N SER A 195 -18.50 11.08 9.05
CA SER A 195 -19.93 11.33 8.79
C SER A 195 -20.29 11.33 7.29
N ILE A 196 -19.33 11.63 6.43
CA ILE A 196 -19.55 11.63 4.98
C ILE A 196 -19.67 10.21 4.46
N LEU A 197 -18.91 9.25 4.98
CA LEU A 197 -19.06 7.84 4.62
C LEU A 197 -20.45 7.30 4.98
N GLU A 198 -21.03 7.75 6.08
CA GLU A 198 -22.40 7.38 6.48
C GLU A 198 -23.47 7.93 5.54
N SER A 199 -23.17 9.05 4.88
CA SER A 199 -24.06 9.65 3.88
C SER A 199 -24.00 8.99 2.51
N LEU A 200 -23.05 8.05 2.30
CA LEU A 200 -22.94 7.35 1.03
C LEU A 200 -24.12 6.42 0.82
N PRO A 201 -24.68 6.41 -0.39
CA PRO A 201 -25.79 5.50 -0.70
C PRO A 201 -25.33 4.05 -0.68
N THR A 202 -26.13 3.17 -0.11
CA THR A 202 -25.94 1.73 -0.27
C THR A 202 -26.21 1.36 -1.73
N ILE A 203 -25.21 0.83 -2.42
CA ILE A 203 -25.29 0.41 -3.82
C ILE A 203 -24.94 -1.06 -3.95
N GLU A 204 -25.53 -1.73 -4.97
CA GLU A 204 -25.14 -3.09 -5.33
C GLU A 204 -23.73 -3.08 -5.93
N LEU A 205 -22.82 -3.86 -5.33
CA LEU A 205 -21.41 -3.98 -5.71
C LEU A 205 -21.06 -5.46 -5.99
N PRO A 206 -21.66 -6.06 -7.01
CA PRO A 206 -21.64 -7.51 -7.20
C PRO A 206 -20.27 -8.09 -7.58
N VAL A 207 -19.33 -7.25 -8.02
CA VAL A 207 -17.98 -7.67 -8.45
C VAL A 207 -16.87 -7.04 -7.60
N LEU A 208 -17.22 -6.30 -6.55
CA LEU A 208 -16.22 -5.65 -5.69
C LEU A 208 -15.45 -6.70 -4.89
N THR A 209 -14.16 -6.80 -5.15
CA THR A 209 -13.29 -7.78 -4.48
C THR A 209 -12.42 -7.15 -3.38
N ALA A 210 -12.09 -5.87 -3.49
CA ALA A 210 -11.24 -5.21 -2.52
C ALA A 210 -11.69 -3.77 -2.20
N ALA A 211 -11.60 -3.42 -0.92
CA ALA A 211 -11.89 -2.07 -0.44
C ALA A 211 -10.81 -1.61 0.55
N LYS A 212 -10.31 -0.40 0.34
CA LYS A 212 -9.41 0.30 1.26
C LYS A 212 -10.06 1.60 1.71
N ILE A 213 -10.22 1.76 3.01
CA ILE A 213 -10.86 2.94 3.62
C ILE A 213 -9.87 3.57 4.57
N ARG A 214 -9.52 4.81 4.33
CA ARG A 214 -8.67 5.61 5.21
C ARG A 214 -9.47 6.78 5.76
N LEU A 215 -9.56 6.83 7.08
CA LEU A 215 -10.18 7.92 7.83
C LEU A 215 -9.11 8.69 8.57
N GLU A 216 -9.01 9.98 8.26
CA GLU A 216 -8.08 10.91 8.90
C GLU A 216 -8.86 12.05 9.56
N GLY A 217 -8.47 12.46 10.76
CA GLY A 217 -9.05 13.64 11.42
C GLY A 217 -10.08 13.37 12.50
N PRO A 218 -10.75 14.42 12.99
CA PRO A 218 -11.63 14.32 14.15
C PRO A 218 -12.89 13.51 13.85
N ALA A 219 -13.18 12.51 14.67
CA ALA A 219 -14.39 11.74 14.58
C ALA A 219 -15.59 12.60 15.05
N VAL A 220 -16.72 12.48 14.42
CA VAL A 220 -17.96 13.17 14.79
C VAL A 220 -18.80 12.25 15.68
N PHE A 221 -19.41 12.81 16.74
CA PHE A 221 -20.26 12.06 17.67
C PHE A 221 -21.49 11.44 16.99
N GLY A 222 -21.68 10.14 17.08
CA GLY A 222 -22.87 9.44 16.59
C GLY A 222 -22.71 7.91 16.62
N LYS A 223 -23.76 7.18 16.22
CA LYS A 223 -23.61 5.77 15.84
C LYS A 223 -22.96 5.75 14.47
N LEU A 224 -21.74 5.25 14.39
CA LEU A 224 -20.98 5.28 13.15
C LEU A 224 -21.14 3.96 12.39
N ARG A 225 -21.72 4.05 11.22
CA ARG A 225 -21.79 2.98 10.24
C ARG A 225 -20.98 3.33 8.98
N PRO A 226 -19.70 3.66 9.11
CA PRO A 226 -18.93 4.22 8.01
C PRO A 226 -18.78 3.27 6.83
N LEU A 227 -19.01 1.97 7.04
CA LEU A 227 -18.89 0.94 6.01
C LEU A 227 -20.25 0.43 5.50
N GLU A 228 -21.39 1.02 5.93
CA GLU A 228 -22.72 0.55 5.52
C GLU A 228 -22.93 0.56 4.01
N PHE A 229 -22.27 1.49 3.30
CA PHE A 229 -22.32 1.55 1.84
C PHE A 229 -21.72 0.29 1.17
N LEU A 230 -20.87 -0.50 1.88
CA LEU A 230 -20.31 -1.78 1.43
C LEU A 230 -21.19 -2.99 1.80
N SER A 231 -22.29 -2.81 2.51
CA SER A 231 -23.11 -3.91 3.03
C SER A 231 -23.63 -4.89 1.95
N LYS A 232 -23.69 -4.42 0.70
CA LYS A 232 -24.10 -5.21 -0.46
C LYS A 232 -22.94 -5.72 -1.32
N ALA A 233 -21.73 -5.58 -0.86
CA ALA A 233 -20.52 -6.11 -1.53
C ALA A 233 -20.30 -7.59 -1.17
N SER A 234 -21.14 -8.47 -1.69
CA SER A 234 -21.12 -9.91 -1.35
C SER A 234 -19.85 -10.64 -1.81
N THR A 235 -19.12 -10.08 -2.77
CA THR A 235 -17.87 -10.65 -3.33
C THR A 235 -16.61 -10.06 -2.67
N LEU A 236 -16.76 -9.21 -1.65
CA LEU A 236 -15.62 -8.58 -0.98
C LEU A 236 -14.75 -9.62 -0.28
N THR A 237 -13.50 -9.73 -0.72
CA THR A 237 -12.51 -10.66 -0.16
C THR A 237 -11.38 -9.96 0.59
N LEU A 238 -11.12 -8.68 0.30
CA LEU A 238 -10.12 -7.87 0.98
C LEU A 238 -10.73 -6.58 1.50
N LEU A 239 -10.59 -6.34 2.79
CA LEU A 239 -10.96 -5.07 3.43
C LEU A 239 -9.76 -4.56 4.22
N SER A 240 -9.32 -3.34 3.89
CA SER A 240 -8.30 -2.61 4.65
C SER A 240 -8.91 -1.32 5.19
N VAL A 241 -8.81 -1.11 6.49
CA VAL A 241 -9.37 0.06 7.20
C VAL A 241 -8.26 0.73 7.99
N HIS A 242 -7.89 1.94 7.58
CA HIS A 242 -6.89 2.75 8.27
C HIS A 242 -7.58 3.93 8.95
N LEU A 243 -7.34 4.07 10.22
CA LEU A 243 -7.96 5.06 11.07
C LEU A 243 -6.87 5.89 11.75
N LEU A 244 -6.62 7.07 11.20
CA LEU A 244 -5.66 8.05 11.70
C LEU A 244 -6.46 9.12 12.44
N LEU A 245 -6.74 8.92 13.73
CA LEU A 245 -7.68 9.75 14.46
C LEU A 245 -6.98 10.59 15.52
N ASP A 246 -6.97 11.90 15.31
CA ASP A 246 -6.57 12.91 16.32
C ASP A 246 -7.71 13.06 17.35
N TRP A 247 -7.71 12.24 18.44
CA TRP A 247 -8.86 12.29 19.34
C TRP A 247 -8.62 12.25 20.83
N PRO A 248 -9.43 13.04 21.55
CA PRO A 248 -9.43 13.02 23.01
C PRO A 248 -10.58 12.29 23.70
N TYR A 249 -11.49 11.56 23.02
CA TYR A 249 -12.73 11.11 23.64
C TYR A 249 -13.09 9.64 23.43
N ASP A 250 -13.42 9.01 24.52
CA ASP A 250 -13.64 7.58 24.82
C ASP A 250 -14.84 6.89 24.15
N ALA A 251 -15.62 7.53 23.31
CA ALA A 251 -16.92 7.02 22.90
C ALA A 251 -17.03 6.57 21.43
N PHE A 252 -15.97 6.69 20.64
CA PHE A 252 -16.06 6.48 19.19
C PHE A 252 -16.23 5.00 18.83
N TRP A 253 -15.36 4.17 19.34
CA TRP A 253 -15.21 2.78 18.88
C TRP A 253 -16.31 1.84 19.37
N SER A 254 -16.88 2.09 20.51
CA SER A 254 -18.06 1.35 21.00
C SER A 254 -19.29 1.50 20.06
N LYS A 255 -19.20 2.43 19.09
CA LYS A 255 -20.30 2.79 18.19
C LYS A 255 -20.04 2.45 16.73
N VAL A 256 -18.83 2.03 16.35
CA VAL A 256 -18.53 1.63 14.97
C VAL A 256 -19.16 0.29 14.68
N CYS A 257 -20.05 0.25 13.72
CA CYS A 257 -20.70 -0.98 13.26
C CYS A 257 -20.15 -1.36 11.88
N PHE A 258 -19.65 -2.58 11.78
CA PHE A 258 -19.25 -3.17 10.51
C PHE A 258 -20.41 -3.98 9.94
N PRO A 259 -20.74 -3.85 8.64
CA PRO A 259 -21.67 -4.79 8.01
C PRO A 259 -21.06 -6.19 7.92
N PRO A 260 -21.88 -7.24 7.80
CA PRO A 260 -21.36 -8.61 7.65
C PRO A 260 -20.69 -8.79 6.29
N PHE A 261 -19.48 -9.36 6.30
CA PHE A 261 -18.72 -9.68 5.09
C PHE A 261 -18.42 -11.19 5.03
N PRO A 262 -19.38 -12.05 4.62
CA PRO A 262 -19.28 -13.50 4.75
C PRO A 262 -18.16 -14.15 3.91
N ASN A 263 -17.68 -13.46 2.88
CA ASN A 263 -16.65 -13.96 1.97
C ASN A 263 -15.28 -13.28 2.16
N LEU A 264 -15.10 -12.54 3.27
CA LEU A 264 -13.86 -11.82 3.53
C LEU A 264 -12.72 -12.81 3.81
N VAL A 265 -11.66 -12.72 3.02
CA VAL A 265 -10.45 -13.56 3.13
C VAL A 265 -9.35 -12.83 3.88
N THR A 266 -9.22 -11.53 3.63
CA THR A 266 -8.20 -10.69 4.26
C THR A 266 -8.84 -9.48 4.92
N LEU A 267 -8.58 -9.32 6.20
CA LEU A 267 -8.96 -8.14 6.98
C LEU A 267 -7.70 -7.47 7.52
N ASP A 268 -7.51 -6.23 7.15
CA ASP A 268 -6.40 -5.39 7.58
C ASP A 268 -6.97 -4.15 8.28
N ILE A 269 -6.62 -3.98 9.55
CA ILE A 269 -7.09 -2.87 10.38
C ILE A 269 -5.89 -2.18 10.99
N HIS A 270 -5.75 -0.90 10.68
CA HIS A 270 -4.70 -0.05 11.21
C HIS A 270 -5.33 1.13 11.94
N VAL A 271 -4.98 1.28 13.21
CA VAL A 271 -5.52 2.33 14.08
C VAL A 271 -4.37 3.05 14.75
N ASP A 272 -4.10 4.25 14.30
CA ASP A 272 -3.17 5.17 14.97
C ASP A 272 -3.96 6.05 15.94
N ASN A 273 -3.92 5.68 17.20
CA ASN A 273 -4.49 6.50 18.27
C ASN A 273 -3.68 6.27 19.56
N ASP A 274 -3.17 7.34 20.13
CA ASP A 274 -2.38 7.32 21.39
C ASP A 274 -3.23 7.16 22.66
N ARG A 275 -4.57 7.00 22.54
CA ARG A 275 -5.49 7.03 23.68
C ARG A 275 -6.33 5.78 23.83
N TYR A 276 -6.52 5.41 25.08
CA TYR A 276 -7.14 4.19 25.61
C TYR A 276 -8.59 4.02 25.23
N GLU A 277 -8.94 2.95 24.46
CA GLU A 277 -10.34 2.50 24.38
C GLU A 277 -10.52 1.04 23.98
N PRO A 278 -11.61 0.39 24.43
CA PRO A 278 -11.91 -0.98 24.08
C PRO A 278 -12.40 -1.09 22.61
N LEU A 279 -11.46 -1.12 21.67
CA LEU A 279 -11.72 -1.33 20.24
C LEU A 279 -12.09 -2.78 19.92
N LEU A 280 -11.57 -3.67 20.73
CA LEU A 280 -11.58 -5.10 20.47
C LEU A 280 -12.97 -5.72 20.30
N PRO A 281 -13.99 -5.40 21.12
CA PRO A 281 -15.31 -5.98 20.97
C PRO A 281 -15.92 -5.73 19.59
N THR A 282 -15.76 -4.51 19.07
CA THR A 282 -16.31 -4.12 17.77
C THR A 282 -15.67 -4.89 16.63
N PHE A 283 -14.35 -5.05 16.66
CA PHE A 283 -13.62 -5.81 15.65
C PHE A 283 -13.92 -7.30 15.70
N LEU A 284 -14.02 -7.87 16.88
CA LEU A 284 -14.38 -9.28 17.05
C LEU A 284 -15.79 -9.59 16.52
N VAL A 285 -16.73 -8.67 16.70
CA VAL A 285 -18.08 -8.82 16.13
C VAL A 285 -18.03 -8.78 14.60
N ALA A 286 -17.28 -7.84 14.02
CA ALA A 286 -17.08 -7.77 12.56
C ALA A 286 -16.41 -9.04 12.03
N MET A 287 -15.35 -9.51 12.68
CA MET A 287 -14.63 -10.72 12.32
C MET A 287 -15.51 -11.97 12.43
N LYS A 288 -16.41 -12.04 13.42
CA LYS A 288 -17.31 -13.19 13.62
C LYS A 288 -18.16 -13.49 12.39
N SER A 289 -18.61 -12.46 11.67
CA SER A 289 -19.37 -12.65 10.43
C SER A 289 -18.54 -13.28 9.30
N SER A 290 -17.22 -13.15 9.35
CA SER A 290 -16.27 -13.66 8.36
C SER A 290 -15.48 -14.87 8.89
N ALA A 291 -15.84 -15.42 10.05
CA ALA A 291 -15.02 -16.41 10.73
C ALA A 291 -14.72 -17.66 9.89
N SER A 292 -15.66 -18.08 9.03
CA SER A 292 -15.49 -19.25 8.16
C SER A 292 -14.62 -19.00 6.92
N SER A 293 -14.43 -17.75 6.50
CA SER A 293 -13.74 -17.39 5.27
C SER A 293 -12.41 -16.66 5.50
N LEU A 294 -12.22 -16.08 6.70
CA LEU A 294 -11.05 -15.26 7.01
C LEU A 294 -9.78 -16.12 7.08
N VAL A 295 -8.83 -15.83 6.22
CA VAL A 295 -7.53 -16.51 6.10
C VAL A 295 -6.39 -15.68 6.66
N ASN A 296 -6.41 -14.35 6.40
CA ASN A 296 -5.39 -13.43 6.85
C ASN A 296 -6.03 -12.33 7.71
N PHE A 297 -5.47 -12.12 8.88
CA PHE A 297 -5.87 -11.04 9.77
C PHE A 297 -4.66 -10.21 10.17
N HIS A 298 -4.72 -8.93 9.89
CA HIS A 298 -3.72 -7.94 10.29
C HIS A 298 -4.38 -6.89 11.17
N LEU A 299 -3.84 -6.67 12.35
CA LEU A 299 -4.30 -5.65 13.28
C LEU A 299 -3.10 -4.86 13.79
N HIS A 300 -3.11 -3.57 13.52
CA HIS A 300 -2.19 -2.60 14.12
C HIS A 300 -3.00 -1.63 14.98
N VAL A 301 -2.72 -1.58 16.27
CA VAL A 301 -3.42 -0.71 17.22
C VAL A 301 -2.42 -0.18 18.23
N MET A 302 -2.27 1.14 18.35
CA MET A 302 -1.30 1.78 19.25
C MET A 302 -1.59 1.55 20.72
N CYS A 303 -2.84 1.37 21.11
CA CYS A 303 -3.24 1.08 22.48
C CYS A 303 -4.56 0.28 22.54
N CYS A 304 -4.60 -0.77 23.36
CA CYS A 304 -5.80 -1.55 23.64
C CYS A 304 -5.85 -1.83 25.14
N ASP A 305 -6.60 -1.02 25.86
CA ASP A 305 -6.99 -1.32 27.23
C ASP A 305 -8.48 -1.68 27.24
N GLY A 306 -8.84 -2.69 27.97
CA GLY A 306 -10.20 -3.13 28.17
C GLY A 306 -10.33 -4.64 28.04
N ASP A 307 -10.95 -5.22 29.04
CA ASP A 307 -11.34 -6.63 29.03
C ASP A 307 -12.74 -6.70 28.41
N PRO A 308 -12.88 -7.16 27.16
CA PRO A 308 -14.22 -7.32 26.60
C PRO A 308 -14.96 -8.42 27.34
N ASP A 309 -16.23 -8.20 27.64
CA ASP A 309 -17.15 -9.18 28.29
C ASP A 309 -17.43 -10.41 27.39
N PHE A 310 -16.43 -10.94 26.70
CA PHE A 310 -16.55 -12.17 25.92
C PHE A 310 -16.10 -13.36 26.76
N GLU A 311 -17.03 -14.19 27.16
CA GLU A 311 -16.73 -15.42 27.90
C GLU A 311 -16.14 -16.54 27.03
N ILE A 312 -16.31 -16.48 25.71
CA ILE A 312 -15.94 -17.59 24.80
C ILE A 312 -15.19 -17.04 23.57
N PRO A 313 -14.02 -17.59 23.24
CA PRO A 313 -13.29 -17.19 22.06
C PRO A 313 -14.06 -17.48 20.77
N VAL A 314 -13.90 -16.60 19.79
CA VAL A 314 -14.45 -16.79 18.45
C VAL A 314 -13.55 -17.75 17.68
N ILE A 315 -14.14 -18.80 17.10
CA ILE A 315 -13.41 -19.82 16.33
C ILE A 315 -13.30 -19.37 14.88
N PHE A 316 -12.07 -19.31 14.36
CA PHE A 316 -11.73 -19.01 12.97
C PHE A 316 -11.08 -20.22 12.30
N PRO A 317 -11.86 -21.16 11.75
CA PRO A 317 -11.36 -22.43 11.24
C PRO A 317 -10.47 -22.28 9.99
N ALA A 318 -10.63 -21.20 9.23
CA ALA A 318 -9.86 -20.95 8.01
C ALA A 318 -8.64 -20.03 8.21
N LEU A 319 -8.46 -19.47 9.41
CA LEU A 319 -7.43 -18.47 9.68
C LEU A 319 -6.04 -19.11 9.71
N ARG A 320 -5.18 -18.69 8.77
CA ARG A 320 -3.83 -19.20 8.60
C ARG A 320 -2.75 -18.22 9.01
N ARG A 321 -3.04 -16.92 8.91
CA ARG A 321 -2.05 -15.89 9.23
C ARG A 321 -2.67 -14.84 10.14
N ILE A 322 -1.97 -14.53 11.24
CA ILE A 322 -2.28 -13.43 12.15
C ILE A 322 -1.06 -12.53 12.25
N THR A 323 -1.26 -11.25 12.05
CA THR A 323 -0.27 -10.21 12.34
C THR A 323 -0.88 -9.23 13.34
N LEU A 324 -0.25 -9.11 14.51
CA LEU A 324 -0.65 -8.17 15.55
C LEU A 324 0.51 -7.22 15.79
N ALA A 325 0.27 -5.93 15.59
CA ALA A 325 1.27 -4.90 15.82
C ALA A 325 0.82 -3.94 16.93
N SER A 326 1.82 -3.41 17.68
CA SER A 326 1.62 -2.51 18.82
C SER A 326 0.94 -3.15 20.04
N ALA A 327 0.07 -2.44 20.72
CA ALA A 327 -0.36 -2.69 22.09
C ALA A 327 -1.31 -3.88 22.33
N ALA A 328 -1.81 -4.56 21.30
CA ALA A 328 -2.99 -5.41 21.43
C ALA A 328 -2.84 -6.94 21.43
N PRO A 329 -1.65 -7.57 21.36
CA PRO A 329 -1.62 -9.03 21.14
C PRO A 329 -2.35 -9.83 22.17
N GLY A 330 -2.13 -9.54 23.42
CA GLY A 330 -2.66 -10.31 24.49
C GLY A 330 -4.17 -10.33 24.54
N THR A 331 -4.74 -9.16 24.50
CA THR A 331 -6.20 -9.04 24.54
C THR A 331 -6.83 -9.71 23.33
N VAL A 332 -6.24 -9.58 22.13
CA VAL A 332 -6.78 -10.20 20.90
C VAL A 332 -6.64 -11.72 20.91
N LEU A 333 -5.46 -12.23 21.27
CA LEU A 333 -5.17 -13.66 21.26
C LEU A 333 -6.10 -14.45 22.22
N ARG A 334 -6.49 -13.85 23.34
CA ARG A 334 -7.41 -14.46 24.31
C ARG A 334 -8.78 -14.77 23.73
N TYR A 335 -9.24 -14.00 22.74
CA TYR A 335 -10.60 -14.13 22.17
C TYR A 335 -10.64 -14.78 20.80
N ILE A 336 -9.51 -15.27 20.29
CA ILE A 336 -9.40 -15.92 18.98
C ILE A 336 -8.97 -17.37 19.17
N ALA A 337 -9.72 -18.31 18.56
CA ALA A 337 -9.29 -19.68 18.37
C ALA A 337 -9.06 -19.95 16.89
N ALA A 338 -7.83 -20.24 16.50
CA ALA A 338 -7.41 -20.40 15.10
C ALA A 338 -6.70 -21.76 14.89
N PRO A 339 -7.43 -22.89 14.84
CA PRO A 339 -6.83 -24.23 14.80
C PRO A 339 -6.00 -24.51 13.53
N ALA A 340 -6.23 -23.77 12.46
CA ALA A 340 -5.50 -23.89 11.19
C ALA A 340 -4.35 -22.86 11.05
N LEU A 341 -3.95 -22.19 12.14
CA LEU A 341 -2.93 -21.14 12.10
C LEU A 341 -1.57 -21.71 11.67
N GLU A 342 -0.98 -21.11 10.65
CA GLU A 342 0.32 -21.46 10.09
C GLU A 342 1.40 -20.41 10.41
N GLU A 343 1.01 -19.15 10.52
CA GLU A 343 1.92 -18.02 10.72
C GLU A 343 1.37 -17.03 11.76
N LEU A 344 2.20 -16.68 12.72
CA LEU A 344 1.93 -15.66 13.72
C LEU A 344 3.05 -14.62 13.72
N VAL A 345 2.68 -13.36 13.57
CA VAL A 345 3.58 -12.21 13.66
C VAL A 345 3.13 -11.31 14.80
N LEU A 346 4.00 -11.09 15.76
CA LEU A 346 3.83 -10.12 16.85
C LEU A 346 4.87 -9.01 16.67
N ASP A 347 4.41 -7.77 16.48
CA ASP A 347 5.27 -6.64 16.13
C ASP A 347 5.09 -5.46 17.09
N ASP A 348 6.20 -4.90 17.56
CA ASP A 348 6.31 -3.70 18.40
C ASP A 348 5.39 -3.64 19.64
N ILE A 349 5.46 -4.66 20.49
CA ILE A 349 4.61 -4.82 21.67
C ILE A 349 5.22 -4.21 22.94
N ARG A 350 5.88 -3.05 22.81
CA ARG A 350 6.60 -2.41 23.92
C ARG A 350 5.73 -1.63 24.88
N ARG A 351 4.57 -1.16 24.44
CA ARG A 351 3.75 -0.19 25.17
C ARG A 351 2.69 -0.78 26.08
N CYS A 352 2.67 -2.10 26.22
CA CYS A 352 1.69 -2.78 27.09
C CYS A 352 2.20 -2.96 28.50
N ASN A 353 1.36 -2.66 29.48
CA ASN A 353 1.61 -2.99 30.88
C ASN A 353 1.51 -4.49 31.20
N TYR A 354 1.22 -5.32 30.21
CA TYR A 354 1.02 -6.76 30.33
C TYR A 354 2.22 -7.51 29.72
N ALA A 355 2.41 -8.74 30.15
CA ALA A 355 3.44 -9.63 29.63
C ALA A 355 2.94 -10.35 28.37
N PRO A 356 3.21 -9.85 27.17
CA PRO A 356 2.65 -10.40 25.93
C PRO A 356 3.04 -11.85 25.68
N ILE A 357 4.16 -12.27 26.26
CA ILE A 357 4.62 -13.65 26.18
C ILE A 357 3.72 -14.61 26.99
N ILE A 358 3.15 -14.18 28.10
CA ILE A 358 2.23 -15.00 28.91
C ILE A 358 0.93 -15.25 28.15
N GLU A 359 0.45 -14.24 27.48
CA GLU A 359 -0.76 -14.35 26.68
C GLU A 359 -0.56 -15.14 25.41
N LEU A 360 0.63 -15.06 24.80
CA LEU A 360 1.05 -15.97 23.77
C LEU A 360 1.07 -17.43 24.29
N PHE A 361 1.58 -17.65 25.50
CA PHE A 361 1.58 -18.95 26.14
C PHE A 361 0.15 -19.50 26.31
N ASP A 362 -0.78 -18.71 26.83
CA ASP A 362 -2.18 -19.09 26.99
C ASP A 362 -2.83 -19.42 25.65
N PHE A 363 -2.57 -18.60 24.63
CA PHE A 363 -3.06 -18.82 23.26
C PHE A 363 -2.52 -20.13 22.64
N LEU A 364 -1.23 -20.41 22.81
CA LEU A 364 -0.60 -21.61 22.27
C LEU A 364 -1.02 -22.88 23.00
N SER A 365 -1.39 -22.76 24.26
CA SER A 365 -1.74 -23.91 25.11
C SER A 365 -3.19 -24.38 24.96
N ASN A 366 -4.10 -23.51 24.51
CA ASN A 366 -5.54 -23.82 24.56
C ASN A 366 -6.35 -23.25 23.37
N PRO A 367 -6.71 -24.05 22.37
CA PRO A 367 -6.25 -25.40 22.03
C PRO A 367 -4.84 -25.39 21.42
N PRO A 368 -4.11 -26.50 21.46
CA PRO A 368 -2.79 -26.55 20.83
C PRO A 368 -2.89 -26.27 19.33
N LEU A 369 -1.91 -25.55 18.80
CA LEU A 369 -1.83 -25.12 17.39
C LEU A 369 -0.86 -26.00 16.59
N PRO A 370 -1.25 -27.20 16.16
CA PRO A 370 -0.35 -28.14 15.50
C PRO A 370 0.12 -27.66 14.12
N GLY A 371 -0.58 -26.68 13.53
CA GLY A 371 -0.29 -26.13 12.22
C GLY A 371 0.72 -24.99 12.22
N LEU A 372 1.07 -24.41 13.38
CA LEU A 372 1.94 -23.24 13.45
C LEU A 372 3.38 -23.61 13.06
N THR A 373 3.81 -23.13 11.91
CA THR A 373 5.14 -23.39 11.32
C THR A 373 6.02 -22.14 11.30
N ARG A 374 5.45 -20.93 11.37
CA ARG A 374 6.20 -19.67 11.33
C ARG A 374 5.82 -18.77 12.49
N LEU A 375 6.81 -18.29 13.22
CA LEU A 375 6.65 -17.34 14.32
C LEU A 375 7.64 -16.18 14.14
N THR A 376 7.10 -14.96 14.15
CA THR A 376 7.89 -13.74 14.13
C THR A 376 7.57 -12.92 15.38
N LEU A 377 8.60 -12.61 16.15
CA LEU A 377 8.53 -11.81 17.37
C LEU A 377 9.42 -10.57 17.18
N LYS A 378 8.83 -9.40 16.99
CA LYS A 378 9.55 -8.15 16.88
C LYS A 378 9.27 -7.27 18.08
N ASN A 379 10.30 -6.89 18.77
CA ASN A 379 10.21 -6.00 19.93
C ASN A 379 9.21 -6.47 21.00
N VAL A 380 9.09 -7.78 21.17
CA VAL A 380 8.21 -8.40 22.17
C VAL A 380 8.93 -8.47 23.52
N VAL A 381 8.30 -7.95 24.55
CA VAL A 381 8.88 -7.98 25.91
C VAL A 381 8.54 -9.27 26.63
N ALA A 382 9.55 -9.96 27.14
CA ALA A 382 9.40 -11.06 28.10
C ALA A 382 9.74 -10.60 29.51
N LEU A 383 9.07 -11.15 30.52
CA LEU A 383 9.36 -10.86 31.92
C LEU A 383 10.44 -11.79 32.47
N ASP A 384 10.43 -13.04 32.05
CA ASP A 384 11.46 -14.02 32.40
C ASP A 384 11.70 -15.05 31.28
N HIS A 385 12.73 -15.86 31.47
CA HIS A 385 13.09 -16.90 30.52
C HIS A 385 12.13 -18.11 30.52
N GLY A 386 11.47 -18.35 31.65
CA GLY A 386 10.54 -19.46 31.85
C GLY A 386 9.31 -19.33 30.97
N ASP A 387 8.80 -18.11 30.80
CA ASP A 387 7.66 -17.81 29.94
C ASP A 387 7.98 -18.09 28.47
N VAL A 388 9.17 -17.69 28.02
CA VAL A 388 9.65 -17.94 26.65
C VAL A 388 9.81 -19.44 26.39
N LEU A 389 10.43 -20.16 27.33
CA LEU A 389 10.60 -21.61 27.24
C LEU A 389 9.26 -22.33 27.27
N GLY A 390 8.33 -21.86 28.10
CA GLY A 390 6.97 -22.36 28.17
C GLY A 390 6.25 -22.26 26.81
N CYS A 391 6.32 -21.11 26.14
CA CYS A 391 5.79 -20.93 24.79
C CYS A 391 6.42 -21.92 23.79
N MET A 392 7.73 -22.08 23.81
CA MET A 392 8.45 -22.92 22.86
C MET A 392 8.10 -24.40 22.97
N GLN A 393 7.67 -24.89 24.13
CA GLN A 393 7.23 -26.28 24.33
C GLN A 393 5.98 -26.63 23.50
N TYR A 394 5.12 -25.66 23.21
CA TYR A 394 3.93 -25.86 22.38
C TYR A 394 4.18 -25.75 20.88
N LEU A 395 5.40 -25.37 20.49
CA LEU A 395 5.80 -25.08 19.10
C LEU A 395 6.59 -26.21 18.44
N ALA A 396 6.26 -27.45 18.73
CA ALA A 396 6.98 -28.63 18.21
C ALA A 396 7.02 -28.72 16.68
N ASN A 397 6.11 -28.07 15.98
CA ASN A 397 6.05 -28.03 14.53
C ASN A 397 6.63 -26.75 13.90
N LEU A 398 7.21 -25.86 14.70
CA LEU A 398 7.80 -24.61 14.20
C LEU A 398 9.01 -24.90 13.30
N GLU A 399 8.96 -24.37 12.08
CA GLU A 399 10.00 -24.48 11.06
C GLU A 399 10.82 -23.20 10.94
N GLU A 400 10.19 -22.03 11.17
CA GLU A 400 10.82 -20.72 11.02
C GLU A 400 10.56 -19.87 12.25
N LEU A 401 11.65 -19.35 12.84
CA LEU A 401 11.63 -18.43 13.98
C LEU A 401 12.39 -17.15 13.60
N HIS A 402 11.68 -16.03 13.62
CA HIS A 402 12.26 -14.70 13.43
C HIS A 402 12.12 -13.89 14.71
N VAL A 403 13.21 -13.40 15.25
CA VAL A 403 13.24 -12.58 16.45
C VAL A 403 13.96 -11.27 16.14
N HIS A 404 13.31 -10.16 16.44
CA HIS A 404 13.91 -8.84 16.36
C HIS A 404 13.81 -8.18 17.74
N GLU A 405 14.96 -7.85 18.31
CA GLU A 405 15.09 -7.30 19.64
C GLU A 405 15.69 -5.89 19.59
N ASP A 406 14.96 -4.91 20.13
CA ASP A 406 15.36 -3.51 20.11
C ASP A 406 16.17 -3.08 21.32
N LYS A 407 16.85 -1.95 21.17
CA LYS A 407 17.60 -1.23 22.23
C LYS A 407 16.73 -1.02 23.48
N GLY A 408 17.27 -1.42 24.62
CA GLY A 408 16.65 -1.13 25.92
C GLY A 408 15.76 -2.21 26.49
N GLN A 409 15.63 -3.37 25.88
CA GLN A 409 14.95 -4.52 26.52
C GLN A 409 15.80 -5.06 27.68
N ARG A 410 15.16 -5.30 28.84
CA ARG A 410 15.81 -5.88 30.02
C ARG A 410 16.20 -7.34 29.84
N PHE A 411 15.40 -8.09 29.06
CA PHE A 411 15.58 -9.52 28.84
C PHE A 411 15.50 -9.80 27.36
N LEU A 412 16.53 -10.44 26.83
CA LEU A 412 16.53 -10.96 25.48
C LEU A 412 15.63 -12.20 25.40
N LEU A 413 14.75 -12.26 24.40
CA LEU A 413 13.92 -13.45 24.12
C LEU A 413 14.81 -14.68 23.90
N LEU A 414 15.86 -14.53 23.10
CA LEU A 414 16.87 -15.56 22.88
C LEU A 414 18.09 -15.38 23.81
N SER A 415 17.81 -15.30 25.09
CA SER A 415 18.82 -15.21 26.15
C SER A 415 19.64 -16.51 26.30
N GLU A 416 20.74 -16.47 27.06
CA GLU A 416 21.58 -17.62 27.36
C GLU A 416 20.80 -18.87 27.80
N PRO A 417 19.87 -18.82 28.79
CA PRO A 417 19.10 -20.00 29.17
C PRO A 417 18.24 -20.57 28.05
N VAL A 418 17.65 -19.70 27.22
CA VAL A 418 16.84 -20.12 26.09
C VAL A 418 17.68 -20.79 25.00
N LEU A 419 18.83 -20.20 24.64
CA LEU A 419 19.75 -20.75 23.64
C LEU A 419 20.36 -22.08 24.09
N ARG A 420 20.73 -22.20 25.36
CA ARG A 420 21.20 -23.49 25.94
C ARG A 420 20.13 -24.57 25.82
N ARG A 421 18.89 -24.22 26.05
CA ARG A 421 17.76 -25.16 25.94
C ARG A 421 17.38 -25.49 24.49
N LEU A 422 17.69 -24.61 23.54
CA LEU A 422 17.59 -24.85 22.10
C LEU A 422 18.74 -25.69 21.55
N THR A 423 19.86 -25.75 22.26
CA THR A 423 21.02 -26.62 21.91
C THR A 423 20.62 -28.10 22.03
N CYS A 424 20.89 -28.88 21.01
CA CYS A 424 20.53 -30.29 20.97
C CYS A 424 21.52 -31.14 21.77
N VAL A 425 21.05 -31.78 22.84
CA VAL A 425 21.77 -32.74 23.66
C VAL A 425 21.14 -34.11 23.45
N ALA A 426 21.99 -35.17 23.35
CA ALA A 426 21.53 -36.52 22.96
C ALA A 426 20.44 -37.08 23.90
N ASP A 427 20.59 -36.84 25.21
CA ASP A 427 19.75 -37.42 26.24
C ASP A 427 18.58 -36.52 26.67
N GLU A 428 18.47 -35.33 26.10
CA GLU A 428 17.41 -34.36 26.41
C GLU A 428 16.39 -34.26 25.29
N SER A 429 15.09 -34.06 25.70
CA SER A 429 14.03 -33.76 24.73
C SER A 429 14.27 -32.40 24.08
N PRO A 430 14.47 -32.35 22.75
CA PRO A 430 14.81 -31.13 22.04
C PRO A 430 13.61 -30.16 22.01
N LEU A 431 13.87 -28.86 22.22
CA LEU A 431 12.94 -27.80 21.88
C LEU A 431 12.96 -27.53 20.37
N LEU A 432 11.81 -27.23 19.80
CA LEU A 432 11.63 -26.89 18.39
C LEU A 432 12.32 -27.90 17.43
N PRO A 433 11.95 -29.17 17.45
CA PRO A 433 12.65 -30.22 16.71
C PRO A 433 12.62 -30.03 15.19
N LYS A 434 11.63 -29.30 14.66
CA LYS A 434 11.47 -29.03 13.22
C LYS A 434 12.08 -27.70 12.77
N LEU A 435 12.68 -26.93 13.67
CA LEU A 435 13.24 -25.63 13.36
C LEU A 435 14.34 -25.74 12.28
N ALA A 436 14.05 -25.18 11.10
CA ALA A 436 14.93 -25.17 9.95
C ALA A 436 15.54 -23.80 9.66
N THR A 437 14.84 -22.72 10.06
CA THR A 437 15.30 -21.35 9.87
C THR A 437 15.19 -20.59 11.17
N VAL A 438 16.27 -19.90 11.54
CA VAL A 438 16.26 -18.97 12.66
C VAL A 438 16.97 -17.69 12.21
N THR A 439 16.29 -16.57 12.40
CA THR A 439 16.84 -15.24 12.13
C THR A 439 16.69 -14.38 13.37
N VAL A 440 17.79 -13.79 13.81
CA VAL A 440 17.79 -12.89 14.94
C VAL A 440 18.42 -11.56 14.55
N VAL A 441 17.69 -10.50 14.83
CA VAL A 441 18.16 -9.16 14.63
C VAL A 441 18.27 -8.50 16.00
N TYR A 442 19.47 -8.10 16.36
CA TYR A 442 19.72 -7.36 17.59
C TYR A 442 20.00 -5.90 17.27
N ASP A 443 19.23 -5.01 17.84
CA ASP A 443 19.54 -3.59 17.88
C ASP A 443 20.16 -3.27 19.24
N VAL A 444 21.43 -3.64 19.44
CA VAL A 444 22.07 -3.66 20.76
C VAL A 444 23.07 -2.51 20.91
N VAL A 445 22.91 -1.74 22.00
CA VAL A 445 23.90 -0.77 22.45
C VAL A 445 24.99 -1.43 23.32
N ASP A 446 24.71 -2.60 23.95
CA ASP A 446 25.61 -3.30 24.86
C ASP A 446 26.33 -4.45 24.17
N THR A 447 27.49 -4.14 23.62
CA THR A 447 28.38 -5.13 22.95
C THR A 447 28.85 -6.26 23.86
N ASP A 448 28.87 -6.09 25.18
CA ASP A 448 29.33 -7.13 26.10
C ASP A 448 28.26 -8.17 26.40
N ALA A 449 27.00 -7.77 26.46
CA ALA A 449 25.87 -8.70 26.55
C ALA A 449 25.78 -9.56 25.28
N TYR A 450 25.93 -8.93 24.11
CA TYR A 450 25.93 -9.62 22.82
C TYR A 450 27.06 -10.64 22.70
N ARG A 451 28.30 -10.30 23.04
CA ARG A 451 29.45 -11.23 22.98
C ARG A 451 29.25 -12.50 23.82
N LYS A 452 28.58 -12.40 24.96
CA LYS A 452 28.26 -13.57 25.79
C LYS A 452 27.26 -14.48 25.11
N VAL A 453 26.24 -13.91 24.47
CA VAL A 453 25.20 -14.65 23.75
C VAL A 453 25.76 -15.25 22.48
N GLU A 454 26.67 -14.59 21.78
CA GLU A 454 27.25 -15.01 20.51
C GLU A 454 27.95 -16.38 20.58
N SER A 455 28.70 -16.64 21.65
CA SER A 455 29.37 -17.95 21.81
C SER A 455 28.38 -19.10 21.95
N ILE A 456 27.31 -18.89 22.72
CA ILE A 456 26.25 -19.87 22.95
C ILE A 456 25.40 -20.05 21.70
N TRP A 457 25.18 -18.97 20.97
CA TRP A 457 24.52 -19.01 19.67
C TRP A 457 25.25 -19.89 18.67
N ARG A 458 26.57 -19.72 18.55
CA ARG A 458 27.42 -20.59 17.71
C ARG A 458 27.35 -22.04 18.14
N GLU A 459 27.35 -22.34 19.43
CA GLU A 459 27.19 -23.67 19.98
C GLU A 459 25.84 -24.29 19.63
N MET A 460 24.76 -23.52 19.77
CA MET A 460 23.41 -23.93 19.39
C MET A 460 23.32 -24.26 17.89
N ILE A 461 23.82 -23.38 17.02
CA ILE A 461 23.87 -23.64 15.57
C ILE A 461 24.68 -24.91 15.26
N ALA A 462 25.87 -25.03 15.83
CA ALA A 462 26.71 -26.21 15.60
C ALA A 462 26.01 -27.52 16.03
N SER A 463 25.21 -27.48 17.09
CA SER A 463 24.45 -28.63 17.55
C SER A 463 23.33 -29.05 16.60
N ARG A 464 22.90 -28.15 15.67
CA ARG A 464 21.81 -28.37 14.72
C ARG A 464 22.22 -28.36 13.25
N ASN A 465 23.51 -28.36 12.94
CA ASN A 465 23.98 -28.35 11.55
C ASN A 465 23.64 -29.63 10.77
N GLU A 466 23.41 -30.74 11.46
CA GLU A 466 23.06 -32.03 10.87
C GLU A 466 21.80 -32.61 11.51
N PRO A 467 20.98 -33.35 10.75
CA PRO A 467 19.85 -34.07 11.33
C PRO A 467 20.34 -35.06 12.38
N ARG A 468 19.65 -35.13 13.50
CA ARG A 468 20.01 -36.06 14.60
C ARG A 468 18.77 -36.55 15.34
N ILE A 469 18.99 -37.52 16.20
CA ILE A 469 17.97 -38.03 17.11
C ILE A 469 18.39 -37.67 18.53
N CYS A 470 17.50 -37.01 19.28
CA CYS A 470 17.68 -36.67 20.68
C CYS A 470 16.49 -37.19 21.46
N ALA A 471 16.71 -37.99 22.50
CA ALA A 471 15.64 -38.62 23.30
C ALA A 471 14.48 -39.19 22.42
N ASP A 472 14.83 -39.95 21.37
CA ASP A 472 13.92 -40.57 20.39
C ASP A 472 13.13 -39.60 19.48
N ILE A 473 13.43 -38.29 19.53
CA ILE A 473 12.82 -37.26 18.67
C ILE A 473 13.77 -36.88 17.54
N SER A 474 13.28 -36.94 16.30
CA SER A 474 14.03 -36.52 15.12
C SER A 474 14.12 -34.99 15.07
N VAL A 475 15.34 -34.46 15.00
CA VAL A 475 15.65 -33.04 14.86
C VAL A 475 16.07 -32.75 13.44
N VAL A 476 15.45 -31.75 12.82
CA VAL A 476 15.79 -31.29 11.47
C VAL A 476 17.04 -30.41 11.54
N ALA A 477 17.92 -30.52 10.51
CA ALA A 477 19.08 -29.65 10.39
C ALA A 477 18.64 -28.19 10.12
N LEU A 478 19.35 -27.23 10.71
CA LEU A 478 19.19 -25.83 10.35
C LEU A 478 19.68 -25.59 8.92
N LYS A 479 18.81 -25.06 8.09
CA LYS A 479 19.12 -24.63 6.71
C LYS A 479 19.67 -23.21 6.66
N LYS A 480 19.18 -22.37 7.57
CA LYS A 480 19.53 -20.95 7.64
C LYS A 480 19.58 -20.51 9.09
N ALA A 481 20.67 -19.88 9.47
CA ALA A 481 20.81 -19.22 10.75
C ALA A 481 21.51 -17.88 10.52
N GLU A 482 20.81 -16.80 10.77
CA GLU A 482 21.30 -15.43 10.57
C GLU A 482 21.21 -14.68 11.89
N VAL A 483 22.29 -13.99 12.22
CA VAL A 483 22.33 -12.99 13.29
C VAL A 483 22.81 -11.70 12.65
N THR A 484 22.02 -10.67 12.72
CA THR A 484 22.37 -9.36 12.18
C THR A 484 22.37 -8.35 13.32
N ASP A 485 23.50 -7.66 13.46
CA ASP A 485 23.54 -6.41 14.26
C ASP A 485 23.15 -5.28 13.34
N ILE A 486 22.18 -4.50 13.74
CA ILE A 486 22.00 -3.19 13.15
C ILE A 486 22.99 -2.28 13.85
N GLU A 487 24.23 -2.21 13.33
CA GLU A 487 25.08 -1.07 13.62
C GLU A 487 24.29 0.17 13.24
N SER A 488 24.20 1.09 14.18
CA SER A 488 23.46 2.35 14.01
C SER A 488 24.11 3.20 12.92
N ASP A 489 23.91 2.82 11.66
CA ASP A 489 24.06 3.74 10.54
C ASP A 489 22.83 4.63 10.54
N GLU A 490 23.02 5.74 11.26
CA GLU A 490 22.57 7.09 10.99
C GLU A 490 21.14 7.31 10.47
N GLU A 491 20.46 8.18 11.25
CA GLU A 491 19.52 9.17 10.74
C GLU A 491 18.58 8.67 9.63
N VAL A 492 17.61 7.88 10.04
CA VAL A 492 16.36 7.90 9.28
C VAL A 492 15.71 9.24 9.59
N ASP A 493 15.84 10.15 8.62
CA ASP A 493 15.13 11.41 8.57
C ASP A 493 13.70 11.22 9.07
N GLU A 494 13.38 11.97 10.12
CA GLU A 494 12.02 12.23 10.58
C GLU A 494 11.20 12.75 9.39
N PHE A 495 10.46 11.89 8.76
CA PHE A 495 9.36 12.32 7.90
C PHE A 495 8.11 12.54 8.76
N TYR A 496 7.88 13.83 9.02
CA TYR A 496 6.63 14.39 9.51
C TYR A 496 5.48 14.16 8.49
#